data_4b307dd7e24ebe2b8e54a603a139cc67
#
_entry.id   4b307dd7e24ebe2b8e54a603a139cc67
#
_cell.length_a   1.000
_cell.length_b   1.000
_cell.length_c   1.000
_cell.angle_alpha   90.00
_cell.angle_beta   90.00
_cell.angle_gamma   90.00
#
_symmetry.space_group_name_H-M   'P 1'
#
loop_
_entity.id
_entity.type
_entity.pdbx_description
1 polymer ?
#
loop_
_entity_poly.entity_id
_entity_poly.type
_entity_poly.pdbx_seq_one_letter_code
_entity_poly.pdbx_strand_id
1 'polypeptide(L)'
;DDLFNSLSCLEIISITLNPDDNPQLIFESLNSTGLALSEGDKIRNFILMGLTSSKEQNELYEKYWNKIEVCTGYEVSAFVRDYLSVKQQMIPSMNRIYYAFKVYVEESELTTEPLLSDLLSYAKRYEILLNGKTPNAKLNGCVNRLNRLETTVARPFFLEVLRLWDENKITVEEVADIFLMIENYLFRRTICEIPTNALNKIFLMLHKDVIRYDGTDENYVSKLKYALLVKKERARFPDDEEFTKAFSTRPVYLMTSKNKIYLLERLENFGTIEDKDVYRRFDD
;
A
#
# COMPACT_ATOMS: atom_id res chain seq x y z
N ASP A 1 -3.58 -8.59 -42.19
CA ASP A 1 -4.86 -8.11 -42.76
C ASP A 1 -5.98 -8.06 -41.71
N ASP A 2 -6.07 -9.02 -40.79
CA ASP A 2 -7.16 -9.07 -39.78
C ASP A 2 -7.15 -7.88 -38.81
N LEU A 3 -5.96 -7.42 -38.39
CA LEU A 3 -5.81 -6.25 -37.53
C LEU A 3 -6.32 -4.97 -38.21
N PHE A 4 -5.99 -4.81 -39.51
CA PHE A 4 -6.41 -3.66 -40.29
C PHE A 4 -7.91 -3.65 -40.55
N ASN A 5 -8.50 -4.82 -40.77
CA ASN A 5 -9.95 -4.99 -40.92
C ASN A 5 -10.66 -4.70 -39.58
N SER A 6 -10.11 -5.13 -38.47
CA SER A 6 -10.66 -4.83 -37.14
C SER A 6 -10.61 -3.34 -36.81
N LEU A 7 -9.53 -2.66 -37.19
CA LEU A 7 -9.41 -1.19 -37.02
C LEU A 7 -10.45 -0.43 -37.85
N SER A 8 -10.75 -0.90 -39.08
CA SER A 8 -11.76 -0.27 -39.95
C SER A 8 -13.20 -0.44 -39.46
N CYS A 9 -13.44 -1.37 -38.53
CA CYS A 9 -14.74 -1.59 -37.88
C CYS A 9 -14.92 -0.80 -36.58
N LEU A 10 -13.92 0.00 -36.16
CA LEU A 10 -14.03 0.84 -34.98
C LEU A 10 -14.96 2.02 -35.25
N GLU A 11 -16.04 2.12 -34.48
CA GLU A 11 -16.92 3.28 -34.45
C GLU A 11 -16.50 4.19 -33.30
N ILE A 12 -16.29 5.47 -33.61
CA ILE A 12 -15.92 6.50 -32.63
C ILE A 12 -17.06 7.51 -32.54
N ILE A 13 -17.54 7.73 -31.33
CA ILE A 13 -18.48 8.81 -31.05
C ILE A 13 -17.69 10.02 -30.57
N SER A 14 -17.72 11.10 -31.34
CA SER A 14 -17.13 12.38 -30.94
C SER A 14 -18.21 13.29 -30.40
N ILE A 15 -18.07 13.75 -29.16
CA ILE A 15 -19.00 14.67 -28.50
C ILE A 15 -18.26 15.98 -28.29
N THR A 16 -18.79 17.06 -28.86
CA THR A 16 -18.28 18.41 -28.60
C THR A 16 -19.08 19.00 -27.45
N LEU A 17 -18.38 19.41 -26.39
CA LEU A 17 -18.98 20.02 -25.21
C LEU A 17 -19.19 21.54 -25.42
N ASN A 18 -20.27 22.04 -24.86
CA ASN A 18 -20.47 23.48 -24.77
C ASN A 18 -19.72 24.06 -23.56
N PRO A 19 -19.47 25.37 -23.49
CA PRO A 19 -18.79 26.01 -22.36
C PRO A 19 -19.47 25.77 -21.00
N ASP A 20 -20.78 25.53 -20.99
CA ASP A 20 -21.57 25.30 -19.78
C ASP A 20 -21.67 23.81 -19.38
N ASP A 21 -21.18 22.90 -20.23
CA ASP A 21 -21.20 21.47 -19.95
C ASP A 21 -20.12 21.14 -18.94
N ASN A 22 -20.44 20.21 -18.03
CA ASN A 22 -19.45 19.65 -17.10
C ASN A 22 -18.85 18.37 -17.71
N PRO A 23 -17.58 18.42 -18.20
CA PRO A 23 -16.94 17.28 -18.84
C PRO A 23 -16.90 16.04 -17.94
N GLN A 24 -16.71 16.25 -16.64
CA GLN A 24 -16.59 15.17 -15.67
C GLN A 24 -17.91 14.42 -15.47
N LEU A 25 -19.03 15.13 -15.36
CA LEU A 25 -20.36 14.52 -15.24
C LEU A 25 -20.74 13.74 -16.49
N ILE A 26 -20.44 14.29 -17.68
CA ILE A 26 -20.69 13.61 -18.96
C ILE A 26 -19.86 12.34 -19.06
N PHE A 27 -18.56 12.41 -18.72
CA PHE A 27 -17.66 11.27 -18.70
C PHE A 27 -18.13 10.17 -17.72
N GLU A 28 -18.54 10.53 -16.50
CA GLU A 28 -19.08 9.59 -15.51
C GLU A 28 -20.37 8.92 -16.02
N SER A 29 -21.25 9.70 -16.66
CA SER A 29 -22.50 9.20 -17.23
C SER A 29 -22.27 8.20 -18.37
N LEU A 30 -21.39 8.53 -19.31
CA LEU A 30 -21.07 7.67 -20.45
C LEU A 30 -20.40 6.35 -20.02
N ASN A 31 -19.52 6.41 -19.04
CA ASN A 31 -18.82 5.21 -18.51
C ASN A 31 -19.72 4.31 -17.67
N SER A 32 -20.90 4.77 -17.25
CA SER A 32 -21.86 3.95 -16.52
C SER A 32 -22.52 2.88 -17.40
N THR A 33 -22.44 3.01 -18.72
CA THR A 33 -23.11 2.14 -19.71
C THR A 33 -22.13 1.20 -20.47
N GLY A 34 -20.82 1.39 -20.27
CA GLY A 34 -19.76 0.62 -20.98
C GLY A 34 -18.92 -0.27 -20.08
N LEU A 35 -17.72 -0.63 -20.53
CA LEU A 35 -16.71 -1.31 -19.70
C LEU A 35 -16.33 -0.39 -18.54
N ALA A 36 -16.59 -0.85 -17.32
CA ALA A 36 -16.35 -0.01 -16.13
C ALA A 36 -14.86 0.35 -16.00
N LEU A 37 -14.56 1.63 -15.93
CA LEU A 37 -13.22 2.11 -15.61
C LEU A 37 -12.81 1.68 -14.20
N SER A 38 -11.53 1.43 -14.02
CA SER A 38 -10.97 1.23 -12.68
C SER A 38 -11.13 2.51 -11.83
N GLU A 39 -11.14 2.36 -10.53
CA GLU A 39 -11.17 3.52 -9.62
C GLU A 39 -9.97 4.45 -9.86
N GLY A 40 -8.79 3.90 -10.18
CA GLY A 40 -7.58 4.66 -10.55
C GLY A 40 -7.79 5.49 -11.82
N ASP A 41 -8.40 4.92 -12.87
CA ASP A 41 -8.70 5.67 -14.11
C ASP A 41 -9.68 6.82 -13.88
N LYS A 42 -10.71 6.59 -13.06
CA LYS A 42 -11.67 7.64 -12.69
C LYS A 42 -10.97 8.79 -11.96
N ILE A 43 -10.04 8.47 -11.06
CA ILE A 43 -9.24 9.46 -10.31
C ILE A 43 -8.32 10.25 -11.25
N ARG A 44 -7.61 9.57 -12.15
CA ARG A 44 -6.79 10.22 -13.18
C ARG A 44 -7.61 11.25 -13.96
N ASN A 45 -8.74 10.80 -14.47
CA ASN A 45 -9.60 11.65 -15.26
C ASN A 45 -10.17 12.82 -14.47
N PHE A 46 -10.57 12.59 -13.22
CA PHE A 46 -11.03 13.67 -12.33
C PHE A 46 -9.97 14.77 -12.14
N ILE A 47 -8.71 14.38 -11.92
CA ILE A 47 -7.62 15.32 -11.71
C ILE A 47 -7.28 16.07 -13.01
N LEU A 48 -7.16 15.36 -14.13
CA LEU A 48 -6.64 15.93 -15.38
C LEU A 48 -7.72 16.62 -16.22
N MET A 49 -8.96 16.11 -16.22
CA MET A 49 -10.07 16.74 -16.99
C MET A 49 -10.54 18.07 -16.40
N GLY A 50 -10.20 18.37 -15.14
CA GLY A 50 -10.44 19.69 -14.54
C GLY A 50 -9.56 20.82 -15.12
N LEU A 51 -8.55 20.47 -15.93
CA LEU A 51 -7.63 21.42 -16.55
C LEU A 51 -8.14 21.86 -17.91
N THR A 52 -8.08 23.15 -18.19
CA THR A 52 -8.62 23.74 -19.43
C THR A 52 -7.72 23.57 -20.66
N SER A 53 -6.43 23.33 -20.45
CA SER A 53 -5.42 23.23 -21.50
C SER A 53 -4.96 21.78 -21.71
N SER A 54 -5.13 21.25 -22.92
CA SER A 54 -4.59 19.93 -23.28
C SER A 54 -3.06 19.84 -23.13
N LYS A 55 -2.35 20.95 -23.30
CA LYS A 55 -0.91 21.01 -23.08
C LYS A 55 -0.57 20.80 -21.61
N GLU A 56 -1.26 21.50 -20.73
CA GLU A 56 -1.09 21.38 -19.27
C GLU A 56 -1.47 19.98 -18.78
N GLN A 57 -2.55 19.41 -19.32
CA GLN A 57 -2.94 18.01 -19.04
C GLN A 57 -1.81 17.02 -19.34
N ASN A 58 -1.21 17.14 -20.54
CA ASN A 58 -0.10 16.27 -20.95
C ASN A 58 1.16 16.51 -20.10
N GLU A 59 1.50 17.75 -19.79
CA GLU A 59 2.65 18.08 -18.95
C GLU A 59 2.51 17.49 -17.55
N LEU A 60 1.35 17.62 -16.91
CA LEU A 60 1.11 17.08 -15.58
C LEU A 60 0.99 15.55 -15.58
N TYR A 61 0.42 14.98 -16.66
CA TYR A 61 0.39 13.53 -16.83
C TYR A 61 1.82 12.96 -16.87
N GLU A 62 2.68 13.47 -17.74
CA GLU A 62 4.06 12.95 -17.88
C GLU A 62 4.93 13.27 -16.64
N LYS A 63 4.73 14.44 -16.06
CA LYS A 63 5.52 14.87 -14.89
C LYS A 63 5.19 14.06 -13.63
N TYR A 64 3.91 13.72 -13.43
CA TYR A 64 3.42 13.12 -12.18
C TYR A 64 2.70 11.79 -12.39
N TRP A 65 1.59 11.76 -13.14
CA TRP A 65 0.69 10.62 -13.16
C TRP A 65 1.29 9.37 -13.77
N ASN A 66 1.96 9.48 -14.90
CA ASN A 66 2.69 8.38 -15.53
C ASN A 66 3.68 7.72 -14.53
N LYS A 67 4.37 8.54 -13.74
CA LYS A 67 5.29 8.03 -12.71
C LYS A 67 4.55 7.36 -11.55
N ILE A 68 3.37 7.87 -11.18
CA ILE A 68 2.52 7.22 -10.17
C ILE A 68 2.11 5.83 -10.66
N GLU A 69 1.64 5.71 -11.91
CA GLU A 69 1.29 4.42 -12.51
C GLU A 69 2.46 3.43 -12.46
N VAL A 70 3.65 3.86 -12.85
CA VAL A 70 4.87 3.03 -12.83
C VAL A 70 5.25 2.62 -11.41
N CYS A 71 5.34 3.57 -10.47
CA CYS A 71 5.72 3.31 -9.08
C CYS A 71 4.74 2.37 -8.37
N THR A 72 3.46 2.40 -8.76
CA THR A 72 2.43 1.54 -8.17
C THR A 72 2.26 0.20 -8.88
N GLY A 73 3.09 -0.08 -9.91
CA GLY A 73 2.95 -1.27 -10.74
C GLY A 73 1.60 -1.35 -11.45
N TYR A 74 1.05 -0.20 -11.79
CA TYR A 74 -0.28 -0.01 -12.39
C TYR A 74 -1.48 -0.38 -11.48
N GLU A 75 -1.22 -0.70 -10.22
CA GLU A 75 -2.25 -0.97 -9.20
C GLU A 75 -2.71 0.34 -8.49
N VAL A 76 -2.98 1.37 -9.27
CA VAL A 76 -3.29 2.73 -8.77
C VAL A 76 -4.48 2.72 -7.79
N SER A 77 -5.51 1.92 -8.05
CA SER A 77 -6.68 1.83 -7.16
C SER A 77 -6.30 1.36 -5.76
N ALA A 78 -5.48 0.31 -5.65
CA ALA A 78 -5.00 -0.19 -4.37
C ALA A 78 -4.10 0.83 -3.66
N PHE A 79 -3.20 1.47 -4.40
CA PHE A 79 -2.35 2.54 -3.88
C PHE A 79 -3.16 3.71 -3.32
N VAL A 80 -4.12 4.25 -4.09
CA VAL A 80 -4.94 5.39 -3.64
C VAL A 80 -5.78 5.03 -2.41
N ARG A 81 -6.26 3.79 -2.31
CA ARG A 81 -6.92 3.31 -1.11
C ARG A 81 -6.02 3.39 0.12
N ASP A 82 -4.77 2.95 0.01
CA ASP A 82 -3.80 3.00 1.11
C ASP A 82 -3.39 4.45 1.42
N TYR A 83 -3.21 5.29 0.40
CA TYR A 83 -2.97 6.73 0.54
C TYR A 83 -4.10 7.44 1.31
N LEU A 84 -5.35 7.23 0.92
CA LEU A 84 -6.51 7.81 1.61
C LEU A 84 -6.61 7.27 3.04
N SER A 85 -6.28 6.01 3.27
CA SER A 85 -6.26 5.44 4.61
C SER A 85 -5.29 6.18 5.53
N VAL A 86 -4.13 6.60 5.01
CA VAL A 86 -3.18 7.44 5.74
C VAL A 86 -3.75 8.84 5.98
N LYS A 87 -4.25 9.49 4.93
CA LYS A 87 -4.69 10.89 4.99
C LYS A 87 -5.96 11.10 5.83
N GLN A 88 -6.93 10.21 5.69
CA GLN A 88 -8.24 10.34 6.34
C GLN A 88 -8.39 9.46 7.60
N GLN A 89 -7.42 8.58 7.88
CA GLN A 89 -7.51 7.57 8.95
C GLN A 89 -8.79 6.72 8.86
N MET A 90 -9.25 6.47 7.65
CA MET A 90 -10.40 5.66 7.31
C MET A 90 -10.09 4.85 6.06
N ILE A 91 -10.41 3.56 6.07
CA ILE A 91 -10.15 2.67 4.93
C ILE A 91 -11.36 2.70 4.00
N PRO A 92 -11.25 3.28 2.78
CA PRO A 92 -12.33 3.24 1.81
C PRO A 92 -12.60 1.82 1.32
N SER A 93 -13.85 1.51 1.00
CA SER A 93 -14.16 0.27 0.28
C SER A 93 -13.65 0.35 -1.16
N MET A 94 -13.22 -0.81 -1.73
CA MET A 94 -12.57 -0.88 -3.05
C MET A 94 -13.42 -0.26 -4.19
N ASN A 95 -14.72 -0.35 -4.12
CA ASN A 95 -15.64 0.17 -5.13
C ASN A 95 -16.08 1.63 -4.87
N ARG A 96 -15.48 2.32 -3.90
CA ARG A 96 -15.80 3.70 -3.51
C ARG A 96 -14.57 4.58 -3.35
N ILE A 97 -13.41 4.13 -3.83
CA ILE A 97 -12.15 4.86 -3.70
C ILE A 97 -12.23 6.20 -4.41
N TYR A 98 -12.76 6.22 -5.62
CA TYR A 98 -12.94 7.44 -6.39
C TYR A 98 -13.80 8.48 -5.65
N TYR A 99 -14.93 8.04 -5.09
CA TYR A 99 -15.80 8.93 -4.33
C TYR A 99 -15.09 9.48 -3.07
N ALA A 100 -14.41 8.62 -2.32
CA ALA A 100 -13.64 9.03 -1.15
C ALA A 100 -12.51 10.00 -1.53
N PHE A 101 -11.88 9.80 -2.69
CA PHE A 101 -10.85 10.69 -3.20
C PHE A 101 -11.41 12.09 -3.55
N LYS A 102 -12.59 12.17 -4.19
CA LYS A 102 -13.24 13.47 -4.46
C LYS A 102 -13.49 14.25 -3.17
N VAL A 103 -14.09 13.60 -2.18
CA VAL A 103 -14.33 14.21 -0.87
C VAL A 103 -13.02 14.69 -0.24
N TYR A 104 -11.97 13.88 -0.27
CA TYR A 104 -10.66 14.26 0.25
C TYR A 104 -10.09 15.50 -0.44
N VAL A 105 -10.20 15.58 -1.76
CA VAL A 105 -9.69 16.73 -2.52
C VAL A 105 -10.48 18.00 -2.18
N GLU A 106 -11.82 17.91 -2.10
CA GLU A 106 -12.70 19.01 -1.73
C GLU A 106 -12.40 19.53 -0.31
N GLU A 107 -12.16 18.63 0.65
CA GLU A 107 -11.86 18.98 2.05
C GLU A 107 -10.42 19.49 2.26
N SER A 108 -9.47 19.04 1.44
CA SER A 108 -8.04 19.37 1.60
C SER A 108 -7.66 20.73 1.03
N GLU A 109 -8.51 21.33 0.20
CA GLU A 109 -8.25 22.60 -0.53
C GLU A 109 -6.94 22.59 -1.36
N LEU A 110 -6.41 21.40 -1.66
CA LEU A 110 -5.17 21.25 -2.43
C LEU A 110 -5.44 21.56 -3.91
N THR A 111 -4.60 22.40 -4.49
CA THR A 111 -4.58 22.59 -5.94
C THR A 111 -3.96 21.39 -6.65
N THR A 112 -4.18 21.26 -7.97
CA THR A 112 -3.85 20.06 -8.76
C THR A 112 -2.38 19.65 -8.65
N GLU A 113 -1.45 20.59 -8.82
CA GLU A 113 -0.02 20.24 -8.82
C GLU A 113 0.52 19.84 -7.44
N PRO A 114 0.23 20.54 -6.34
CA PRO A 114 0.54 20.05 -4.98
C PRO A 114 -0.07 18.68 -4.66
N LEU A 115 -1.31 18.41 -5.07
CA LEU A 115 -1.96 17.11 -4.90
C LEU A 115 -1.20 16.00 -5.64
N LEU A 116 -0.86 16.22 -6.92
CA LEU A 116 -0.09 15.28 -7.73
C LEU A 116 1.31 15.05 -7.18
N SER A 117 1.96 16.10 -6.67
CA SER A 117 3.27 16.00 -6.02
C SER A 117 3.22 15.16 -4.75
N ASP A 118 2.20 15.36 -3.91
CA ASP A 118 2.01 14.56 -2.71
C ASP A 118 1.71 13.09 -3.05
N LEU A 119 0.80 12.84 -4.00
CA LEU A 119 0.52 11.48 -4.52
C LEU A 119 1.79 10.80 -5.02
N LEU A 120 2.60 11.48 -5.83
CA LEU A 120 3.84 10.91 -6.35
C LEU A 120 4.84 10.60 -5.22
N SER A 121 4.92 11.43 -4.19
CA SER A 121 5.79 11.16 -3.04
C SER A 121 5.39 9.86 -2.33
N TYR A 122 4.10 9.64 -2.13
CA TYR A 122 3.58 8.39 -1.56
C TYR A 122 3.70 7.21 -2.53
N ALA A 123 3.54 7.40 -3.84
CA ALA A 123 3.73 6.36 -4.84
C ALA A 123 5.17 5.82 -4.87
N LYS A 124 6.18 6.69 -4.70
CA LYS A 124 7.58 6.28 -4.57
C LYS A 124 7.81 5.42 -3.32
N ARG A 125 7.18 5.75 -2.19
CA ARG A 125 7.23 4.91 -0.98
C ARG A 125 6.52 3.58 -1.20
N TYR A 126 5.41 3.60 -1.92
CA TYR A 126 4.67 2.40 -2.28
C TYR A 126 5.49 1.47 -3.18
N GLU A 127 6.29 2.02 -4.10
CA GLU A 127 7.25 1.27 -4.92
C GLU A 127 8.26 0.50 -4.06
N ILE A 128 8.77 1.10 -2.98
CA ILE A 128 9.65 0.41 -2.03
C ILE A 128 8.92 -0.79 -1.41
N LEU A 129 7.64 -0.62 -1.02
CA LEU A 129 6.84 -1.70 -0.44
C LEU A 129 6.55 -2.83 -1.44
N LEU A 130 6.47 -2.53 -2.74
CA LEU A 130 6.26 -3.55 -3.77
C LEU A 130 7.55 -4.32 -4.09
N ASN A 131 8.67 -3.61 -4.23
CA ASN A 131 9.87 -4.14 -4.88
C ASN A 131 11.03 -4.42 -3.91
N GLY A 132 11.02 -3.85 -2.70
CA GLY A 132 12.12 -3.99 -1.75
C GLY A 132 13.46 -3.49 -2.32
N LYS A 133 13.46 -2.42 -3.10
CA LYS A 133 14.65 -1.86 -3.74
C LYS A 133 15.07 -0.56 -3.10
N THR A 134 15.92 -0.66 -2.09
CA THR A 134 16.58 0.48 -1.43
C THR A 134 18.08 0.23 -1.35
N PRO A 135 18.88 1.23 -1.00
CA PRO A 135 20.31 1.03 -0.73
C PRO A 135 20.60 0.12 0.48
N ASN A 136 19.62 -0.15 1.34
CA ASN A 136 19.79 -0.95 2.54
C ASN A 136 19.30 -2.39 2.33
N ALA A 137 20.24 -3.36 2.28
CA ALA A 137 19.95 -4.76 2.05
C ALA A 137 19.06 -5.39 3.15
N LYS A 138 19.22 -4.97 4.42
CA LYS A 138 18.39 -5.47 5.53
C LYS A 138 16.93 -5.06 5.35
N LEU A 139 16.67 -3.80 4.98
CA LEU A 139 15.32 -3.32 4.69
C LEU A 139 14.72 -4.06 3.49
N ASN A 140 15.48 -4.23 2.41
CA ASN A 140 15.03 -4.99 1.23
C ASN A 140 14.62 -6.42 1.59
N GLY A 141 15.43 -7.11 2.41
CA GLY A 141 15.12 -8.44 2.92
C GLY A 141 13.80 -8.46 3.73
N CYS A 142 13.59 -7.48 4.63
CA CYS A 142 12.34 -7.37 5.40
C CYS A 142 11.12 -7.15 4.49
N VAL A 143 11.21 -6.25 3.51
CA VAL A 143 10.13 -5.99 2.56
C VAL A 143 9.79 -7.25 1.77
N ASN A 144 10.79 -7.94 1.22
CA ASN A 144 10.59 -9.16 0.45
C ASN A 144 9.91 -10.27 1.27
N ARG A 145 10.31 -10.45 2.53
CA ARG A 145 9.67 -11.42 3.43
C ARG A 145 8.23 -11.06 3.79
N LEU A 146 7.95 -9.77 4.04
CA LEU A 146 6.58 -9.29 4.27
C LEU A 146 5.68 -9.48 3.04
N ASN A 147 6.22 -9.28 1.83
CA ASN A 147 5.48 -9.54 0.60
C ASN A 147 5.15 -11.03 0.42
N ARG A 148 6.02 -11.94 0.88
CA ARG A 148 5.73 -13.39 0.89
C ARG A 148 4.60 -13.78 1.86
N LEU A 149 4.45 -13.05 2.97
CA LEU A 149 3.31 -13.22 3.87
C LEU A 149 1.99 -12.67 3.29
N GLU A 150 2.05 -12.00 2.13
CA GLU A 150 0.91 -11.34 1.45
C GLU A 150 0.04 -10.46 2.36
N THR A 151 0.65 -9.86 3.36
CA THR A 151 -0.06 -9.02 4.30
C THR A 151 -0.03 -7.56 3.86
N THR A 152 -0.99 -7.16 3.05
CA THR A 152 -1.10 -5.78 2.54
C THR A 152 -1.69 -4.81 3.56
N VAL A 153 -2.35 -5.29 4.60
CA VAL A 153 -3.04 -4.46 5.61
C VAL A 153 -2.12 -3.52 6.39
N ALA A 154 -0.81 -3.79 6.42
CA ALA A 154 0.19 -2.96 7.08
C ALA A 154 0.73 -1.82 6.18
N ARG A 155 0.39 -1.79 4.89
CA ARG A 155 0.91 -0.78 3.95
C ARG A 155 0.63 0.65 4.38
N PRO A 156 -0.56 1.05 4.83
CA PRO A 156 -0.78 2.40 5.31
C PRO A 156 0.17 2.80 6.45
N PHE A 157 0.43 1.91 7.40
CA PHE A 157 1.40 2.14 8.46
C PHE A 157 2.83 2.28 7.92
N PHE A 158 3.25 1.41 7.02
CA PHE A 158 4.59 1.49 6.41
C PHE A 158 4.79 2.75 5.56
N LEU A 159 3.75 3.25 4.89
CA LEU A 159 3.82 4.53 4.17
C LEU A 159 4.17 5.69 5.10
N GLU A 160 3.62 5.71 6.33
CA GLU A 160 3.98 6.70 7.34
C GLU A 160 5.41 6.52 7.88
N VAL A 161 5.84 5.28 8.09
CA VAL A 161 7.22 4.98 8.50
C VAL A 161 8.22 5.46 7.43
N LEU A 162 7.95 5.18 6.16
CA LEU A 162 8.80 5.62 5.05
C LEU A 162 8.76 7.16 4.88
N ARG A 163 7.64 7.82 5.20
CA ARG A 163 7.56 9.27 5.25
C ARG A 163 8.50 9.86 6.33
N LEU A 164 8.50 9.28 7.53
CA LEU A 164 9.42 9.70 8.58
C LEU A 164 10.89 9.54 8.18
N TRP A 165 11.21 8.49 7.43
CA TRP A 165 12.55 8.31 6.88
C TRP A 165 12.90 9.39 5.84
N ASP A 166 12.03 9.67 4.87
CA ASP A 166 12.25 10.73 3.89
C ASP A 166 12.43 12.11 4.55
N GLU A 167 11.76 12.34 5.67
CA GLU A 167 11.87 13.57 6.47
C GLU A 167 13.10 13.58 7.41
N ASN A 168 13.97 12.54 7.34
CA ASN A 168 15.14 12.35 8.20
C ASN A 168 14.84 12.33 9.71
N LYS A 169 13.62 11.90 10.10
CA LYS A 169 13.21 11.78 11.51
C LYS A 169 13.59 10.43 12.11
N ILE A 170 13.75 9.43 11.29
CA ILE A 170 14.25 8.09 11.64
C ILE A 170 15.31 7.66 10.63
N THR A 171 16.24 6.82 11.07
CA THR A 171 17.30 6.25 10.23
C THR A 171 16.78 5.06 9.43
N VAL A 172 17.49 4.65 8.39
CA VAL A 172 17.15 3.46 7.60
C VAL A 172 17.25 2.17 8.42
N GLU A 173 18.15 2.13 9.40
CA GLU A 173 18.30 1.02 10.35
C GLU A 173 17.04 0.91 11.23
N GLU A 174 16.53 2.03 11.74
CA GLU A 174 15.29 2.08 12.50
C GLU A 174 14.09 1.65 11.64
N VAL A 175 14.05 2.06 10.36
CA VAL A 175 13.02 1.56 9.41
C VAL A 175 13.09 0.04 9.30
N ALA A 176 14.29 -0.52 9.09
CA ALA A 176 14.45 -1.97 8.99
C ALA A 176 14.06 -2.70 10.28
N ASP A 177 14.35 -2.12 11.44
CA ASP A 177 13.93 -2.68 12.74
C ASP A 177 12.39 -2.62 12.92
N ILE A 178 11.74 -1.56 12.48
CA ILE A 178 10.27 -1.43 12.47
C ILE A 178 9.66 -2.51 11.58
N PHE A 179 10.17 -2.69 10.35
CA PHE A 179 9.67 -3.70 9.43
C PHE A 179 9.84 -5.10 10.00
N LEU A 180 11.00 -5.41 10.58
CA LEU A 180 11.25 -6.70 11.25
C LEU A 180 10.32 -6.91 12.45
N MET A 181 10.02 -5.88 13.21
CA MET A 181 9.09 -5.95 14.35
C MET A 181 7.67 -6.28 13.89
N ILE A 182 7.21 -5.65 12.81
CA ILE A 182 5.89 -5.92 12.23
C ILE A 182 5.85 -7.32 11.59
N GLU A 183 6.90 -7.74 10.89
CA GLU A 183 7.05 -9.10 10.36
C GLU A 183 6.90 -10.14 11.48
N ASN A 184 7.61 -9.94 12.59
CA ASN A 184 7.53 -10.82 13.76
C ASN A 184 6.13 -10.83 14.39
N TYR A 185 5.50 -9.65 14.54
CA TYR A 185 4.13 -9.54 15.04
C TYR A 185 3.13 -10.33 14.19
N LEU A 186 3.18 -10.16 12.88
CA LEU A 186 2.29 -10.83 11.94
C LEU A 186 2.51 -12.35 11.92
N PHE A 187 3.77 -12.78 11.91
CA PHE A 187 4.10 -14.20 11.89
C PHE A 187 3.71 -14.91 13.19
N ARG A 188 4.02 -14.33 14.35
CA ARG A 188 3.58 -14.88 15.65
C ARG A 188 2.06 -15.03 15.72
N ARG A 189 1.31 -14.04 15.26
CA ARG A 189 -0.16 -14.10 15.19
C ARG A 189 -0.65 -15.22 14.28
N THR A 190 0.03 -15.42 13.14
CA THR A 190 -0.28 -16.52 12.22
C THR A 190 -0.07 -17.87 12.87
N ILE A 191 1.05 -18.06 13.59
CA ILE A 191 1.34 -19.29 14.30
C ILE A 191 0.33 -19.54 15.43
N CYS A 192 -0.01 -18.50 16.19
CA CYS A 192 -0.99 -18.58 17.30
C CYS A 192 -2.45 -18.53 16.83
N GLU A 193 -2.74 -18.60 15.54
CA GLU A 193 -4.09 -18.61 14.95
C GLU A 193 -4.97 -17.43 15.39
N ILE A 194 -4.34 -16.27 15.63
CA ILE A 194 -5.10 -15.08 16.01
C ILE A 194 -5.83 -14.52 14.79
N PRO A 195 -7.15 -14.30 14.86
CA PRO A 195 -7.94 -13.80 13.74
C PRO A 195 -7.39 -12.48 13.16
N THR A 196 -7.44 -12.35 11.82
CA THR A 196 -6.88 -11.20 11.10
C THR A 196 -7.81 -9.99 11.03
N ASN A 197 -9.09 -10.13 11.41
CA ASN A 197 -10.12 -9.09 11.28
C ASN A 197 -9.78 -7.78 12.02
N ALA A 198 -8.94 -7.83 13.05
CA ALA A 198 -8.50 -6.65 13.78
C ALA A 198 -7.34 -5.89 13.10
N LEU A 199 -6.62 -6.52 12.17
CA LEU A 199 -5.38 -5.97 11.61
C LEU A 199 -5.58 -4.65 10.87
N ASN A 200 -6.65 -4.52 10.10
CA ASN A 200 -6.96 -3.26 9.41
C ASN A 200 -7.02 -2.07 10.38
N LYS A 201 -7.76 -2.22 11.48
CA LYS A 201 -7.88 -1.17 12.49
C LYS A 201 -6.56 -0.93 13.23
N ILE A 202 -5.81 -2.00 13.52
CA ILE A 202 -4.51 -1.90 14.20
C ILE A 202 -3.56 -1.05 13.36
N PHE A 203 -3.33 -1.40 12.11
CA PHE A 203 -2.35 -0.71 11.26
C PHE A 203 -2.80 0.69 10.82
N LEU A 204 -4.11 0.90 10.68
CA LEU A 204 -4.65 2.24 10.44
C LEU A 204 -4.33 3.21 11.58
N MET A 205 -4.38 2.73 12.82
CA MET A 205 -4.21 3.58 14.00
C MET A 205 -2.80 3.55 14.58
N LEU A 206 -1.94 2.61 14.15
CA LEU A 206 -0.67 2.31 14.84
C LEU A 206 0.28 3.52 14.87
N HIS A 207 0.42 4.26 13.77
CA HIS A 207 1.22 5.48 13.76
C HIS A 207 0.70 6.51 14.77
N LYS A 208 -0.61 6.74 14.77
CA LYS A 208 -1.26 7.66 15.73
C LYS A 208 -1.09 7.20 17.18
N ASP A 209 -1.20 5.88 17.41
CA ASP A 209 -0.98 5.30 18.74
C ASP A 209 0.44 5.61 19.24
N VAL A 210 1.46 5.54 18.34
CA VAL A 210 2.85 5.85 18.67
C VAL A 210 3.04 7.33 18.99
N ILE A 211 2.52 8.22 18.13
CA ILE A 211 2.68 9.68 18.33
C ILE A 211 1.94 10.18 19.56
N ARG A 212 0.82 9.58 19.92
CA ARG A 212 -0.03 10.03 21.04
C ARG A 212 0.65 10.03 22.41
N TYR A 213 1.78 9.30 22.59
CA TYR A 213 2.45 9.23 23.90
C TYR A 213 3.00 10.56 24.36
N ASP A 214 3.58 11.35 23.45
CA ASP A 214 4.22 12.63 23.77
C ASP A 214 3.97 13.71 22.69
N GLY A 215 3.20 13.38 21.65
CA GLY A 215 2.93 14.28 20.53
C GLY A 215 4.08 14.40 19.52
N THR A 216 5.16 13.60 19.67
CA THR A 216 6.37 13.70 18.82
C THR A 216 6.66 12.39 18.10
N ASP A 217 7.58 12.42 17.13
CA ASP A 217 8.15 11.26 16.47
C ASP A 217 9.52 10.82 17.07
N GLU A 218 10.00 11.49 18.12
CA GLU A 218 11.20 11.08 18.83
C GLU A 218 11.05 9.69 19.46
N ASN A 219 12.14 8.93 19.49
CA ASN A 219 12.16 7.56 20.03
C ASN A 219 11.07 6.63 19.44
N TYR A 220 10.76 6.82 18.14
CA TYR A 220 9.64 6.15 17.46
C TYR A 220 9.65 4.63 17.63
N VAL A 221 10.82 3.98 17.46
CA VAL A 221 10.96 2.52 17.59
C VAL A 221 10.57 2.03 18.99
N SER A 222 11.01 2.71 20.03
CA SER A 222 10.72 2.34 21.42
C SER A 222 9.23 2.51 21.74
N LYS A 223 8.63 3.61 21.28
CA LYS A 223 7.19 3.86 21.42
C LYS A 223 6.35 2.85 20.63
N LEU A 224 6.78 2.49 19.41
CA LEU A 224 6.12 1.45 18.63
C LEU A 224 6.15 0.10 19.33
N LYS A 225 7.32 -0.29 19.86
CA LYS A 225 7.46 -1.53 20.63
C LYS A 225 6.49 -1.55 21.82
N TYR A 226 6.43 -0.47 22.56
CA TYR A 226 5.47 -0.35 23.66
C TYR A 226 4.01 -0.41 23.17
N ALA A 227 3.67 0.35 22.11
CA ALA A 227 2.33 0.37 21.53
C ALA A 227 1.84 -1.01 21.09
N LEU A 228 2.74 -1.87 20.60
CA LEU A 228 2.42 -3.25 20.24
C LEU A 228 2.28 -4.17 21.46
N LEU A 229 3.17 -4.03 22.44
CA LEU A 229 3.19 -4.90 23.63
C LEU A 229 2.00 -4.68 24.59
N VAL A 230 1.45 -3.46 24.65
CA VAL A 230 0.28 -3.16 25.48
C VAL A 230 -1.05 -3.61 24.85
N LYS A 231 -1.05 -4.03 23.60
CA LYS A 231 -2.27 -4.52 22.94
C LYS A 231 -2.72 -5.84 23.58
N LYS A 232 -4.04 -5.99 23.70
CA LYS A 232 -4.67 -7.14 24.38
C LYS A 232 -5.59 -7.90 23.42
N GLU A 233 -6.07 -9.05 23.86
CA GLU A 233 -7.06 -9.88 23.17
C GLU A 233 -6.67 -10.18 21.72
N ARG A 234 -7.55 -9.87 20.77
CA ARG A 234 -7.33 -10.09 19.34
C ARG A 234 -6.28 -9.18 18.71
N ALA A 235 -5.82 -8.16 19.41
CA ALA A 235 -4.75 -7.27 18.96
C ALA A 235 -3.39 -7.58 19.62
N ARG A 236 -3.32 -8.52 20.56
CA ARG A 236 -2.10 -8.82 21.34
C ARG A 236 -0.92 -9.21 20.47
N PHE A 237 0.26 -8.90 20.95
CA PHE A 237 1.52 -9.45 20.46
C PHE A 237 1.76 -10.75 21.23
N PRO A 238 1.74 -11.95 20.59
CA PRO A 238 2.02 -13.20 21.28
C PRO A 238 3.40 -13.19 21.92
N ASP A 239 3.48 -13.53 23.20
CA ASP A 239 4.75 -13.69 23.91
C ASP A 239 5.48 -14.96 23.49
N ASP A 240 6.66 -15.19 24.06
CA ASP A 240 7.48 -16.34 23.70
C ASP A 240 6.89 -17.68 24.18
N GLU A 241 6.19 -17.68 25.30
CA GLU A 241 5.54 -18.88 25.84
C GLU A 241 4.37 -19.30 24.95
N GLU A 242 3.45 -18.38 24.65
CA GLU A 242 2.33 -18.62 23.74
C GLU A 242 2.81 -19.07 22.37
N PHE A 243 3.81 -18.36 21.81
CA PHE A 243 4.36 -18.68 20.50
C PHE A 243 5.01 -20.07 20.48
N THR A 244 5.89 -20.40 21.43
CA THR A 244 6.60 -21.67 21.49
C THR A 244 5.62 -22.84 21.62
N LYS A 245 4.60 -22.70 22.48
CA LYS A 245 3.56 -23.70 22.63
C LYS A 245 2.77 -23.91 21.34
N ALA A 246 2.34 -22.82 20.70
CA ALA A 246 1.61 -22.90 19.45
C ALA A 246 2.47 -23.49 18.34
N PHE A 247 3.74 -23.08 18.22
CA PHE A 247 4.66 -23.52 17.19
C PHE A 247 4.98 -25.03 17.31
N SER A 248 5.16 -25.55 18.52
CA SER A 248 5.48 -26.97 18.75
C SER A 248 4.29 -27.92 18.49
N THR A 249 3.07 -27.42 18.52
CA THR A 249 1.87 -28.23 18.34
C THR A 249 1.18 -28.03 16.99
N ARG A 250 1.52 -26.96 16.26
CA ARG A 250 0.84 -26.60 15.01
C ARG A 250 1.22 -27.56 13.88
N PRO A 251 0.22 -28.13 13.20
CA PRO A 251 0.47 -28.94 12.01
C PRO A 251 0.86 -28.04 10.84
N VAL A 252 2.16 -27.89 10.57
CA VAL A 252 2.71 -27.02 9.52
C VAL A 252 2.11 -27.31 8.13
N TYR A 253 1.82 -28.59 7.83
CA TYR A 253 1.23 -28.99 6.56
C TYR A 253 -0.19 -28.46 6.32
N LEU A 254 -0.92 -28.07 7.37
CA LEU A 254 -2.24 -27.46 7.27
C LEU A 254 -2.19 -25.93 7.08
N MET A 255 -1.01 -25.33 7.18
CA MET A 255 -0.84 -23.91 6.89
C MET A 255 -1.03 -23.64 5.39
N THR A 256 -1.42 -22.40 5.04
CA THR A 256 -1.43 -21.97 3.64
C THR A 256 -0.04 -22.14 3.02
N SER A 257 0.03 -22.43 1.72
CA SER A 257 1.30 -22.64 1.02
C SER A 257 2.31 -21.51 1.29
N LYS A 258 1.84 -20.26 1.25
CA LYS A 258 2.67 -19.07 1.50
C LYS A 258 3.27 -19.02 2.90
N ASN A 259 2.47 -19.29 3.92
CA ASN A 259 2.97 -19.34 5.29
C ASN A 259 3.94 -20.49 5.52
N LYS A 260 3.74 -21.63 4.84
CA LYS A 260 4.68 -22.77 4.88
C LYS A 260 6.02 -22.39 4.26
N ILE A 261 6.00 -21.83 3.05
CA ILE A 261 7.20 -21.41 2.33
C ILE A 261 7.96 -20.38 3.16
N TYR A 262 7.29 -19.37 3.68
CA TYR A 262 7.91 -18.38 4.56
C TYR A 262 8.57 -19.03 5.77
N LEU A 263 7.89 -19.93 6.47
CA LEU A 263 8.42 -20.65 7.62
C LEU A 263 9.67 -21.45 7.27
N LEU A 264 9.60 -22.26 6.21
CA LEU A 264 10.71 -23.13 5.79
C LEU A 264 11.92 -22.30 5.34
N GLU A 265 11.69 -21.22 4.63
CA GLU A 265 12.75 -20.30 4.25
C GLU A 265 13.42 -19.65 5.47
N ARG A 266 12.65 -19.23 6.48
CA ARG A 266 13.22 -18.66 7.71
C ARG A 266 14.03 -19.70 8.50
N LEU A 267 13.62 -20.94 8.50
CA LEU A 267 14.38 -22.04 9.14
C LEU A 267 15.66 -22.35 8.38
N GLU A 268 15.61 -22.44 7.05
CA GLU A 268 16.78 -22.71 6.20
C GLU A 268 17.83 -21.60 6.27
N ASN A 269 17.38 -20.36 6.37
CA ASN A 269 18.27 -19.19 6.45
C ASN A 269 18.66 -18.83 7.89
N PHE A 270 18.24 -19.62 8.89
CA PHE A 270 18.60 -19.35 10.27
C PHE A 270 20.11 -19.46 10.48
N GLY A 271 20.73 -18.38 10.97
CA GLY A 271 22.18 -18.34 11.24
C GLY A 271 23.07 -18.20 9.99
N THR A 272 22.50 -18.00 8.80
CA THR A 272 23.27 -17.69 7.59
C THR A 272 23.50 -16.17 7.47
N ILE A 273 24.67 -15.79 6.90
CA ILE A 273 25.04 -14.38 6.69
C ILE A 273 24.25 -13.81 5.51
N GLU A 274 23.96 -14.63 4.50
CA GLU A 274 23.21 -14.25 3.30
C GLU A 274 21.93 -15.07 3.22
N ASP A 275 20.80 -14.41 2.95
CA ASP A 275 19.54 -15.10 2.67
C ASP A 275 19.70 -15.92 1.39
N LYS A 276 19.59 -17.23 1.50
CA LYS A 276 19.53 -18.13 0.34
C LYS A 276 18.13 -18.04 -0.25
N ASP A 277 18.02 -17.85 -1.53
CA ASP A 277 16.75 -17.94 -2.25
C ASP A 277 16.30 -19.41 -2.31
N VAL A 278 15.61 -19.84 -1.27
CA VAL A 278 15.04 -21.20 -1.15
C VAL A 278 13.61 -21.23 -1.67
N TYR A 279 13.03 -20.07 -1.95
CA TYR A 279 11.63 -19.91 -2.37
C TYR A 279 11.29 -20.78 -3.58
N ARG A 280 12.17 -20.82 -4.57
CA ARG A 280 11.99 -21.62 -5.80
C ARG A 280 12.04 -23.13 -5.58
N ARG A 281 12.59 -23.61 -4.45
CA ARG A 281 12.68 -25.05 -4.16
C ARG A 281 11.43 -25.64 -3.54
N PHE A 282 10.51 -24.79 -3.09
CA PHE A 282 9.28 -25.22 -2.41
C PHE A 282 8.02 -24.96 -3.26
N ASP A 283 8.18 -24.36 -4.46
CA ASP A 283 7.09 -24.13 -5.41
C ASP A 283 6.86 -25.32 -6.36
N ASP A 284 7.82 -26.27 -6.44
CA ASP A 284 7.73 -27.53 -7.17
C ASP A 284 7.22 -28.66 -6.24
#